data_8d4a1d6fe9100f8c313d83171ff4ed6e
#
_entry.id   8d4a1d6fe9100f8c313d83171ff4ed6e
#
_cell.length_a   1.000
_cell.length_b   1.000
_cell.length_c   1.000
_cell.angle_alpha   90.00
_cell.angle_beta   90.00
_cell.angle_gamma   90.00
#
_symmetry.space_group_name_H-M   'P 1'
#
loop_
_entity.id
_entity.type
_entity.pdbx_description
1 polymer ?
#
loop_
_entity_poly.entity_id
_entity_poly.type
_entity_poly.pdbx_seq_one_letter_code
_entity_poly.pdbx_strand_id
1 'polypeptide(L)'
;MVKRIFSFLCVGAILAGMLAGCGGTAATNGVVSVYNWGEYMDTDLFDEFTEQTGIRVNYSTYESNEAMYTKLRSGSVNYDVIIPSDYMISRLIDEGMLMKLDFDQIPNYANIDEQYRNMIYDPNNEYSVPYTWGTTGIIYNPNMVQQPITKWADLFDEEKVGTHSVLMFDNSRDCIAIALMALGYDINTTDASQITEAVDLLVKQKQDGIVQAYVMDQIFDKMTNNEAAAGVYYAGDYLIMVEDN
;
A
#
# COMPACT_ATOMS: atom_id res chain seq x y z
N MET A 1 -0.93 40.29 56.87
CA MET A 1 -2.09 39.69 56.17
C MET A 1 -2.05 39.88 54.65
N VAL A 2 -1.59 40.97 54.11
CA VAL A 2 -1.55 41.30 52.66
C VAL A 2 -0.63 40.35 51.84
N LYS A 3 0.52 39.90 52.36
CA LYS A 3 1.44 39.01 51.66
C LYS A 3 0.93 37.56 51.40
N ARG A 4 0.00 37.10 52.21
CA ARG A 4 -0.61 35.75 52.02
C ARG A 4 -1.73 35.72 51.00
N ILE A 5 -2.41 36.85 50.78
CA ILE A 5 -3.50 36.97 49.81
C ILE A 5 -2.91 37.01 48.36
N PHE A 6 -1.73 37.66 48.19
CA PHE A 6 -1.07 37.71 46.88
C PHE A 6 -0.54 36.33 46.40
N SER A 7 -0.11 35.45 47.32
CA SER A 7 0.35 34.09 46.98
C SER A 7 -0.79 33.18 46.50
N PHE A 8 -2.00 33.34 47.04
CA PHE A 8 -3.16 32.55 46.62
C PHE A 8 -3.70 33.01 45.26
N LEU A 9 -3.62 34.27 44.92
CA LEU A 9 -4.04 34.79 43.62
C LEU A 9 -3.10 34.36 42.47
N CYS A 10 -1.79 34.26 42.71
CA CYS A 10 -0.85 33.78 41.71
C CYS A 10 -0.96 32.28 41.44
N VAL A 11 -1.24 31.45 42.44
CA VAL A 11 -1.47 30.02 42.29
C VAL A 11 -2.78 29.74 41.54
N GLY A 12 -3.83 30.51 41.79
CA GLY A 12 -5.08 30.41 41.04
C GLY A 12 -4.97 30.77 39.58
N ALA A 13 -4.14 31.76 39.21
CA ALA A 13 -3.90 32.17 37.82
C ALA A 13 -3.06 31.15 37.02
N ILE A 14 -2.14 30.42 37.69
CA ILE A 14 -1.35 29.37 37.05
C ILE A 14 -2.18 28.10 36.80
N LEU A 15 -3.11 27.76 37.72
CA LEU A 15 -4.02 26.63 37.51
C LEU A 15 -5.08 26.91 36.39
N ALA A 16 -5.50 28.17 36.24
CA ALA A 16 -6.43 28.54 35.15
C ALA A 16 -5.76 28.58 33.77
N GLY A 17 -4.43 28.84 33.70
CA GLY A 17 -3.67 28.83 32.47
C GLY A 17 -3.34 27.44 31.92
N MET A 18 -3.38 26.37 32.72
CA MET A 18 -3.12 24.99 32.30
C MET A 18 -4.35 24.28 31.67
N LEU A 19 -5.53 24.89 31.74
CA LEU A 19 -6.76 24.35 31.15
C LEU A 19 -7.05 24.89 29.73
N ALA A 20 -6.22 25.81 29.19
CA ALA A 20 -6.41 26.43 27.87
C ALA A 20 -5.51 25.86 26.80
N GLY A 21 -4.83 24.74 27.01
CA GLY A 21 -3.81 24.22 26.14
C GLY A 21 -4.08 22.78 25.68
N CYS A 22 -5.19 22.52 24.99
CA CYS A 22 -5.38 21.40 24.06
C CYS A 22 -6.68 21.65 23.28
N GLY A 23 -6.64 22.61 22.38
CA GLY A 23 -7.69 22.82 21.37
C GLY A 23 -7.43 21.91 20.17
N GLY A 24 -7.26 20.61 20.38
CA GLY A 24 -7.55 19.64 19.36
C GLY A 24 -9.07 19.54 19.26
N THR A 25 -9.66 19.72 18.09
CA THR A 25 -11.07 19.46 17.81
C THR A 25 -11.38 18.05 18.29
N ALA A 26 -12.05 17.93 19.45
CA ALA A 26 -12.45 16.62 19.94
C ALA A 26 -13.44 16.05 18.91
N ALA A 27 -13.08 14.93 18.30
CA ALA A 27 -13.99 14.18 17.45
C ALA A 27 -15.26 13.89 18.25
N THR A 28 -16.40 14.42 17.81
CA THR A 28 -17.66 14.35 18.56
C THR A 28 -18.57 13.24 18.03
N ASN A 29 -18.32 12.74 16.81
CA ASN A 29 -19.19 11.81 16.08
C ASN A 29 -18.61 10.39 15.97
N GLY A 30 -17.46 10.10 16.58
CA GLY A 30 -16.88 8.76 16.62
C GLY A 30 -15.50 8.64 15.97
N VAL A 31 -15.13 7.41 15.70
CA VAL A 31 -13.85 7.05 15.08
C VAL A 31 -14.12 6.03 13.98
N VAL A 32 -13.48 6.18 12.82
CA VAL A 32 -13.42 5.19 11.75
C VAL A 32 -12.00 4.62 11.67
N SER A 33 -11.87 3.30 11.68
CA SER A 33 -10.59 2.59 11.57
C SER A 33 -10.37 2.15 10.13
N VAL A 34 -9.32 2.69 9.49
CA VAL A 34 -8.97 2.44 8.09
C VAL A 34 -7.66 1.65 8.00
N TYR A 35 -7.61 0.62 7.16
CA TYR A 35 -6.44 -0.21 6.93
C TYR A 35 -6.10 -0.24 5.46
N ASN A 36 -4.96 0.33 5.08
CA ASN A 36 -4.58 0.60 3.70
C ASN A 36 -3.11 0.23 3.43
N TRP A 37 -2.68 0.36 2.20
CA TRP A 37 -1.27 0.34 1.81
C TRP A 37 -0.52 1.57 2.31
N GLY A 38 0.83 1.49 2.37
CA GLY A 38 1.67 2.54 2.93
C GLY A 38 1.48 3.91 2.27
N GLU A 39 1.67 3.97 0.96
CA GLU A 39 1.76 5.22 0.19
C GLU A 39 0.48 5.56 -0.60
N TYR A 40 -0.68 5.04 -0.22
CA TYR A 40 -1.91 5.16 -1.01
C TYR A 40 -2.86 6.26 -0.57
N MET A 41 -2.53 7.04 0.46
CA MET A 41 -3.41 8.06 1.01
C MET A 41 -2.63 9.28 1.48
N ASP A 42 -3.04 10.44 1.04
CA ASP A 42 -2.62 11.70 1.64
C ASP A 42 -3.26 11.85 3.03
N THR A 43 -2.44 11.73 4.06
CA THR A 43 -2.90 11.74 5.45
C THR A 43 -3.34 13.11 5.94
N ASP A 44 -2.97 14.20 5.25
CA ASP A 44 -3.43 15.56 5.57
C ASP A 44 -4.94 15.70 5.38
N LEU A 45 -5.53 14.87 4.49
CA LEU A 45 -6.97 14.80 4.29
C LEU A 45 -7.76 14.30 5.51
N PHE A 46 -7.12 13.64 6.47
CA PHE A 46 -7.80 13.13 7.67
C PHE A 46 -8.22 14.24 8.61
N ASP A 47 -7.45 15.30 8.70
CA ASP A 47 -7.80 16.48 9.50
C ASP A 47 -9.00 17.20 8.87
N GLU A 48 -8.99 17.40 7.54
CA GLU A 48 -10.11 17.97 6.81
C GLU A 48 -11.38 17.13 6.97
N PHE A 49 -11.28 15.81 6.81
CA PHE A 49 -12.40 14.89 7.03
C PHE A 49 -12.97 15.01 8.46
N THR A 50 -12.08 15.10 9.44
CA THR A 50 -12.48 15.23 10.86
C THR A 50 -13.15 16.58 11.11
N GLU A 51 -12.66 17.68 10.53
CA GLU A 51 -13.28 18.99 10.63
C GLU A 51 -14.68 19.02 10.01
N GLN A 52 -14.86 18.38 8.85
CA GLN A 52 -16.14 18.35 8.13
C GLN A 52 -17.18 17.46 8.80
N THR A 53 -16.76 16.32 9.37
CA THR A 53 -17.67 15.26 9.83
C THR A 53 -17.75 15.12 11.35
N GLY A 54 -16.74 15.57 12.07
CA GLY A 54 -16.56 15.28 13.50
C GLY A 54 -16.11 13.83 13.75
N ILE A 55 -15.78 13.04 12.73
CA ILE A 55 -15.33 11.66 12.83
C ILE A 55 -13.81 11.62 12.69
N ARG A 56 -13.13 11.04 13.68
CA ARG A 56 -11.68 10.89 13.63
C ARG A 56 -11.30 9.65 12.84
N VAL A 57 -10.26 9.75 11.99
CA VAL A 57 -9.68 8.61 11.29
C VAL A 57 -8.58 7.97 12.15
N ASN A 58 -8.68 6.66 12.39
CA ASN A 58 -7.63 5.82 12.94
C ASN A 58 -7.01 5.01 11.79
N TYR A 59 -5.89 5.49 11.27
CA TYR A 59 -5.25 4.96 10.08
C TYR A 59 -4.14 3.98 10.44
N SER A 60 -4.10 2.86 9.73
CA SER A 60 -3.03 1.85 9.84
C SER A 60 -2.67 1.36 8.45
N THR A 61 -1.42 0.93 8.26
CA THR A 61 -0.92 0.44 6.97
C THR A 61 -0.48 -1.02 7.03
N TYR A 62 -0.39 -1.65 5.87
CA TYR A 62 0.13 -3.00 5.68
C TYR A 62 0.98 -3.08 4.41
N GLU A 63 1.88 -4.05 4.36
CA GLU A 63 2.84 -4.24 3.25
C GLU A 63 2.38 -5.30 2.23
N SER A 64 1.46 -6.20 2.62
CA SER A 64 0.91 -7.22 1.71
C SER A 64 -0.52 -7.60 2.07
N ASN A 65 -1.31 -8.02 1.05
CA ASN A 65 -2.66 -8.54 1.26
C ASN A 65 -2.67 -9.75 2.21
N GLU A 66 -1.63 -10.58 2.18
CA GLU A 66 -1.49 -11.77 3.02
C GLU A 66 -1.29 -11.40 4.48
N ALA A 67 -0.48 -10.38 4.76
CA ALA A 67 -0.28 -9.84 6.11
C ALA A 67 -1.59 -9.21 6.63
N MET A 68 -2.25 -8.38 5.83
CA MET A 68 -3.57 -7.80 6.13
C MET A 68 -4.59 -8.90 6.44
N TYR A 69 -4.74 -9.89 5.55
CA TYR A 69 -5.68 -11.00 5.71
C TYR A 69 -5.42 -11.81 6.99
N THR A 70 -4.14 -12.11 7.28
CA THR A 70 -3.76 -12.84 8.49
C THR A 70 -4.18 -12.07 9.75
N LYS A 71 -3.98 -10.75 9.75
CA LYS A 71 -4.36 -9.88 10.85
C LYS A 71 -5.88 -9.80 11.04
N LEU A 72 -6.64 -9.68 9.96
CA LEU A 72 -8.11 -9.70 10.01
C LEU A 72 -8.63 -11.04 10.55
N ARG A 73 -8.11 -12.17 10.06
CA ARG A 73 -8.50 -13.51 10.51
C ARG A 73 -8.18 -13.79 11.97
N SER A 74 -7.18 -13.13 12.53
CA SER A 74 -6.85 -13.31 13.95
C SER A 74 -7.95 -12.80 14.89
N GLY A 75 -8.84 -11.93 14.40
CA GLY A 75 -9.89 -11.30 15.19
C GLY A 75 -9.37 -10.38 16.30
N SER A 76 -8.06 -10.09 16.31
CA SER A 76 -7.43 -9.26 17.35
C SER A 76 -7.68 -7.76 17.15
N VAL A 77 -8.12 -7.37 15.97
CA VAL A 77 -8.40 -5.98 15.56
C VAL A 77 -9.64 -5.94 14.68
N ASN A 78 -10.38 -4.85 14.77
CA ASN A 78 -11.49 -4.55 13.90
C ASN A 78 -11.16 -3.31 13.08
N TYR A 79 -11.42 -3.38 11.78
CA TYR A 79 -11.35 -2.25 10.87
C TYR A 79 -12.73 -2.01 10.26
N ASP A 80 -13.07 -0.75 10.05
CA ASP A 80 -14.33 -0.35 9.42
C ASP A 80 -14.18 -0.30 7.90
N VAL A 81 -12.99 0.09 7.43
CA VAL A 81 -12.65 0.19 6.00
C VAL A 81 -11.29 -0.46 5.74
N ILE A 82 -11.21 -1.28 4.72
CA ILE A 82 -9.97 -1.90 4.22
C ILE A 82 -9.84 -1.65 2.72
N ILE A 83 -8.61 -1.49 2.21
CA ILE A 83 -8.35 -1.19 0.79
C ILE A 83 -7.43 -2.27 0.18
N PRO A 84 -7.88 -3.52 0.00
CA PRO A 84 -7.08 -4.60 -0.57
C PRO A 84 -7.13 -4.63 -2.10
N SER A 85 -6.27 -5.45 -2.69
CA SER A 85 -6.33 -5.75 -4.11
C SER A 85 -7.54 -6.63 -4.47
N ASP A 86 -7.91 -6.63 -5.71
CA ASP A 86 -9.07 -7.29 -6.31
C ASP A 86 -9.21 -8.79 -5.93
N TYR A 87 -8.13 -9.57 -6.07
CA TYR A 87 -8.15 -10.99 -5.73
C TYR A 87 -8.44 -11.25 -4.24
N MET A 88 -8.02 -10.32 -3.39
CA MET A 88 -8.27 -10.43 -1.96
C MET A 88 -9.71 -10.02 -1.63
N ILE A 89 -10.31 -9.05 -2.36
CA ILE A 89 -11.74 -8.76 -2.28
C ILE A 89 -12.55 -10.02 -2.56
N SER A 90 -12.27 -10.71 -3.68
CA SER A 90 -12.95 -11.97 -4.02
C SER A 90 -12.90 -12.99 -2.88
N ARG A 91 -11.69 -13.19 -2.32
CA ARG A 91 -11.49 -14.10 -1.20
C ARG A 91 -12.28 -13.70 0.06
N LEU A 92 -12.25 -12.43 0.42
CA LEU A 92 -12.93 -11.92 1.61
C LEU A 92 -14.48 -12.01 1.46
N ILE A 93 -15.00 -11.86 0.22
CA ILE A 93 -16.42 -12.09 -0.10
C ILE A 93 -16.75 -13.56 0.10
N ASP A 94 -15.99 -14.48 -0.48
CA ASP A 94 -16.20 -15.93 -0.39
C ASP A 94 -16.15 -16.44 1.05
N GLU A 95 -15.33 -15.83 1.89
CA GLU A 95 -15.19 -16.16 3.32
C GLU A 95 -16.22 -15.43 4.21
N GLY A 96 -17.08 -14.56 3.64
CA GLY A 96 -18.11 -13.81 4.38
C GLY A 96 -17.53 -12.79 5.37
N MET A 97 -16.37 -12.22 5.06
CA MET A 97 -15.65 -11.28 5.93
C MET A 97 -15.98 -9.81 5.63
N LEU A 98 -16.70 -9.53 4.55
CA LEU A 98 -17.11 -8.18 4.16
C LEU A 98 -18.60 -7.96 4.40
N MET A 99 -18.96 -6.74 4.76
CA MET A 99 -20.36 -6.29 4.79
C MET A 99 -20.76 -5.74 3.43
N LYS A 100 -22.02 -5.95 3.04
CA LYS A 100 -22.58 -5.29 1.86
C LYS A 100 -22.64 -3.79 2.07
N LEU A 101 -22.33 -3.05 0.99
CA LEU A 101 -22.40 -1.61 0.96
C LEU A 101 -23.83 -1.13 0.68
N ASP A 102 -24.24 -0.06 1.32
CA ASP A 102 -25.46 0.66 1.01
C ASP A 102 -25.13 1.82 0.05
N PHE A 103 -25.28 1.58 -1.25
CA PHE A 103 -24.94 2.56 -2.30
C PHE A 103 -25.84 3.80 -2.28
N ASP A 104 -27.00 3.75 -1.65
CA ASP A 104 -27.82 4.97 -1.44
C ASP A 104 -27.11 5.98 -0.52
N GLN A 105 -26.18 5.51 0.30
CA GLN A 105 -25.34 6.34 1.17
C GLN A 105 -24.00 6.73 0.51
N ILE A 106 -23.71 6.25 -0.70
CA ILE A 106 -22.45 6.50 -1.42
C ILE A 106 -22.73 7.18 -2.76
N PRO A 107 -23.26 8.41 -2.77
CA PRO A 107 -23.66 9.08 -4.02
C PRO A 107 -22.49 9.32 -4.98
N ASN A 108 -21.27 9.50 -4.45
CA ASN A 108 -20.06 9.69 -5.24
C ASN A 108 -19.61 8.45 -6.02
N TYR A 109 -20.23 7.27 -5.79
CA TYR A 109 -20.00 6.09 -6.63
C TYR A 109 -20.31 6.39 -8.11
N ALA A 110 -21.21 7.31 -8.38
CA ALA A 110 -21.51 7.77 -9.73
C ALA A 110 -20.30 8.35 -10.50
N ASN A 111 -19.26 8.79 -9.78
CA ASN A 111 -18.02 9.33 -10.35
C ASN A 111 -17.02 8.24 -10.78
N ILE A 112 -17.23 6.98 -10.36
CA ILE A 112 -16.38 5.87 -10.80
C ILE A 112 -16.64 5.60 -12.28
N ASP A 113 -15.57 5.53 -13.08
CA ASP A 113 -15.67 5.20 -14.51
C ASP A 113 -16.30 3.80 -14.69
N GLU A 114 -17.20 3.67 -15.66
CA GLU A 114 -17.96 2.44 -15.94
C GLU A 114 -17.05 1.23 -16.21
N GLN A 115 -15.87 1.43 -16.79
CA GLN A 115 -14.93 0.36 -17.09
C GLN A 115 -14.39 -0.35 -15.83
N TYR A 116 -14.43 0.29 -14.66
CA TYR A 116 -13.98 -0.25 -13.39
C TYR A 116 -15.12 -0.78 -12.51
N ARG A 117 -16.38 -0.68 -12.96
CA ARG A 117 -17.53 -1.21 -12.23
C ARG A 117 -17.82 -2.65 -12.61
N ASN A 118 -18.46 -3.38 -11.72
CA ASN A 118 -18.92 -4.76 -11.93
C ASN A 118 -17.78 -5.70 -12.38
N MET A 119 -16.60 -5.53 -11.81
CA MET A 119 -15.44 -6.34 -12.10
C MET A 119 -15.64 -7.77 -11.57
N ILE A 120 -14.94 -8.74 -12.17
CA ILE A 120 -15.10 -10.17 -11.89
C ILE A 120 -14.96 -10.53 -10.40
N TYR A 121 -14.22 -9.76 -9.63
CA TYR A 121 -14.01 -9.98 -8.20
C TYR A 121 -15.20 -9.55 -7.32
N ASP A 122 -16.07 -8.67 -7.81
CA ASP A 122 -17.32 -8.22 -7.19
C ASP A 122 -18.32 -7.83 -8.30
N PRO A 123 -18.93 -8.81 -9.01
CA PRO A 123 -19.65 -8.57 -10.26
C PRO A 123 -20.85 -7.65 -10.17
N ASN A 124 -21.38 -7.48 -8.96
CA ASN A 124 -22.53 -6.60 -8.72
C ASN A 124 -22.14 -5.32 -7.95
N ASN A 125 -20.86 -5.15 -7.63
CA ASN A 125 -20.37 -4.12 -6.73
C ASN A 125 -21.15 -4.05 -5.40
N GLU A 126 -21.44 -5.21 -4.81
CA GLU A 126 -22.18 -5.26 -3.54
C GLU A 126 -21.31 -5.00 -2.32
N TYR A 127 -19.98 -5.19 -2.42
CA TYR A 127 -19.06 -5.19 -1.29
C TYR A 127 -17.92 -4.19 -1.40
N SER A 128 -17.65 -3.67 -2.60
CA SER A 128 -16.47 -2.84 -2.85
C SER A 128 -16.76 -1.64 -3.75
N VAL A 129 -15.93 -0.62 -3.58
CA VAL A 129 -15.83 0.53 -4.50
C VAL A 129 -14.42 0.56 -5.04
N PRO A 130 -14.20 0.61 -6.38
CA PRO A 130 -12.88 0.76 -6.96
C PRO A 130 -12.20 2.03 -6.45
N TYR A 131 -10.96 1.90 -5.95
CA TYR A 131 -10.19 3.00 -5.38
C TYR A 131 -9.15 3.53 -6.36
N THR A 132 -8.26 2.66 -6.80
CA THR A 132 -7.19 3.00 -7.74
C THR A 132 -6.79 1.78 -8.57
N TRP A 133 -6.10 2.02 -9.67
CA TRP A 133 -5.46 1.00 -10.48
C TRP A 133 -4.10 1.51 -10.95
N GLY A 134 -3.23 0.61 -11.32
CA GLY A 134 -1.91 0.96 -11.82
C GLY A 134 -1.29 -0.17 -12.64
N THR A 135 -0.14 0.12 -13.20
CA THR A 135 0.70 -0.85 -13.90
C THR A 135 1.99 -1.05 -13.14
N THR A 136 2.56 -2.24 -13.28
CA THR A 136 3.89 -2.55 -12.76
C THR A 136 4.93 -2.35 -13.86
N GLY A 137 6.09 -1.82 -13.51
CA GLY A 137 7.17 -1.54 -14.45
C GLY A 137 8.54 -1.92 -13.89
N ILE A 138 9.55 -1.81 -14.74
CA ILE A 138 10.95 -1.93 -14.36
C ILE A 138 11.53 -0.52 -14.24
N ILE A 139 12.07 -0.21 -13.08
CA ILE A 139 12.84 1.00 -12.83
C ILE A 139 14.31 0.59 -12.84
N TYR A 140 15.16 1.29 -13.59
CA TYR A 140 16.59 0.99 -13.60
C TYR A 140 17.46 2.23 -13.79
N ASN A 141 18.65 2.18 -13.22
CA ASN A 141 19.67 3.21 -13.42
C ASN A 141 20.55 2.82 -14.62
N PRO A 142 20.50 3.55 -15.73
CA PRO A 142 21.26 3.22 -16.94
C PRO A 142 22.78 3.26 -16.75
N ASN A 143 23.28 3.90 -15.68
CA ASN A 143 24.69 3.96 -15.37
C ASN A 143 25.19 2.77 -14.52
N MET A 144 24.27 1.95 -14.00
CA MET A 144 24.60 0.81 -13.14
C MET A 144 24.35 -0.53 -13.82
N VAL A 145 23.38 -0.61 -14.75
CA VAL A 145 23.14 -1.84 -15.54
C VAL A 145 24.26 -2.06 -16.55
N GLN A 146 24.57 -3.30 -16.83
CA GLN A 146 25.62 -3.67 -17.80
C GLN A 146 25.16 -3.49 -19.25
N GLN A 147 23.85 -3.63 -19.49
CA GLN A 147 23.20 -3.46 -20.79
C GLN A 147 21.79 -2.87 -20.58
N PRO A 148 21.21 -2.19 -21.59
CA PRO A 148 19.84 -1.68 -21.48
C PRO A 148 18.82 -2.77 -21.17
N ILE A 149 17.93 -2.50 -20.23
CA ILE A 149 16.80 -3.36 -19.87
C ILE A 149 15.63 -3.03 -20.78
N THR A 150 15.09 -4.03 -21.46
CA THR A 150 14.03 -3.85 -22.47
C THR A 150 12.83 -4.78 -22.29
N LYS A 151 12.96 -5.81 -21.46
CA LYS A 151 11.93 -6.81 -21.19
C LYS A 151 12.09 -7.44 -19.82
N TRP A 152 11.04 -8.06 -19.31
CA TRP A 152 11.03 -8.70 -17.99
C TRP A 152 12.13 -9.75 -17.80
N ALA A 153 12.42 -10.54 -18.84
CA ALA A 153 13.47 -11.54 -18.79
C ALA A 153 14.87 -10.97 -18.51
N ASP A 154 15.11 -9.70 -18.82
CA ASP A 154 16.40 -9.05 -18.58
C ASP A 154 16.75 -8.93 -17.08
N LEU A 155 15.75 -8.94 -16.19
CA LEU A 155 15.95 -8.93 -14.73
C LEU A 155 16.53 -10.24 -14.19
N PHE A 156 16.49 -11.31 -14.98
CA PHE A 156 16.98 -12.65 -14.64
C PHE A 156 18.32 -12.97 -15.31
N ASP A 157 18.91 -12.00 -16.02
CA ASP A 157 20.15 -12.14 -16.78
C ASP A 157 21.26 -11.36 -16.07
N GLU A 158 22.18 -12.10 -15.40
CA GLU A 158 23.33 -11.52 -14.69
C GLU A 158 24.22 -10.65 -15.60
N GLU A 159 24.36 -11.03 -16.89
CA GLU A 159 25.18 -10.26 -17.84
C GLU A 159 24.58 -8.87 -18.13
N LYS A 160 23.30 -8.68 -17.88
CA LYS A 160 22.60 -7.40 -18.06
C LYS A 160 22.54 -6.55 -16.81
N VAL A 161 22.15 -7.17 -15.69
CA VAL A 161 21.89 -6.43 -14.45
C VAL A 161 23.04 -6.50 -13.46
N GLY A 162 23.90 -7.52 -13.52
CA GLY A 162 24.96 -7.77 -12.53
C GLY A 162 24.47 -8.56 -11.33
N THR A 163 25.39 -8.86 -10.40
CA THR A 163 25.08 -9.54 -9.15
C THR A 163 24.68 -8.55 -8.05
N HIS A 164 23.82 -8.99 -7.13
CA HIS A 164 23.31 -8.19 -6.00
C HIS A 164 22.81 -6.80 -6.40
N SER A 165 22.08 -6.74 -7.51
CA SER A 165 21.76 -5.48 -8.19
C SER A 165 20.26 -5.28 -8.45
N VAL A 166 19.43 -6.31 -8.29
CA VAL A 166 18.00 -6.27 -8.57
C VAL A 166 17.19 -6.29 -7.29
N LEU A 167 16.24 -5.36 -7.20
CA LEU A 167 15.20 -5.35 -6.16
C LEU A 167 13.94 -6.00 -6.71
N MET A 168 13.44 -7.03 -6.03
CA MET A 168 12.19 -7.71 -6.36
C MET A 168 11.12 -7.38 -5.31
N PHE A 169 9.85 -7.54 -5.66
CA PHE A 169 8.77 -7.37 -4.70
C PHE A 169 8.85 -8.35 -3.51
N ASP A 170 8.63 -7.87 -2.31
CA ASP A 170 8.28 -8.71 -1.16
C ASP A 170 6.77 -9.01 -1.15
N ASN A 171 6.28 -9.46 -2.29
CA ASN A 171 4.92 -9.86 -2.59
C ASN A 171 4.99 -11.06 -3.54
N SER A 172 4.62 -12.22 -3.06
CA SER A 172 4.76 -13.47 -3.82
C SER A 172 3.95 -13.49 -5.11
N ARG A 173 2.76 -12.88 -5.12
CA ARG A 173 1.89 -12.88 -6.29
C ARG A 173 2.50 -12.06 -7.41
N ASP A 174 2.97 -10.86 -7.11
CA ASP A 174 3.60 -9.98 -8.10
C ASP A 174 4.94 -10.53 -8.59
N CYS A 175 5.75 -11.12 -7.70
CA CYS A 175 6.97 -11.82 -8.09
C CYS A 175 6.71 -12.94 -9.11
N ILE A 176 5.72 -13.79 -8.84
CA ILE A 176 5.35 -14.89 -9.75
C ILE A 176 4.84 -14.33 -11.07
N ALA A 177 4.02 -13.27 -11.06
CA ALA A 177 3.55 -12.63 -12.28
C ALA A 177 4.69 -12.10 -13.13
N ILE A 178 5.71 -11.46 -12.53
CA ILE A 178 6.91 -11.00 -13.24
C ILE A 178 7.67 -12.16 -13.88
N ALA A 179 7.83 -13.27 -13.16
CA ALA A 179 8.50 -14.45 -13.69
C ALA A 179 7.69 -15.10 -14.83
N LEU A 180 6.37 -15.16 -14.72
CA LEU A 180 5.49 -15.61 -15.80
C LEU A 180 5.65 -14.73 -17.04
N MET A 181 5.64 -13.41 -16.90
CA MET A 181 5.90 -12.48 -18.01
C MET A 181 7.29 -12.65 -18.61
N ALA A 182 8.31 -12.90 -17.78
CA ALA A 182 9.67 -13.17 -18.25
C ALA A 182 9.75 -14.44 -19.10
N LEU A 183 8.94 -15.45 -18.77
CA LEU A 183 8.82 -16.71 -19.52
C LEU A 183 7.85 -16.61 -20.71
N GLY A 184 7.09 -15.53 -20.86
CA GLY A 184 6.10 -15.33 -21.91
C GLY A 184 4.76 -16.02 -21.65
N TYR A 185 4.45 -16.34 -20.40
CA TYR A 185 3.18 -16.94 -19.97
C TYR A 185 2.16 -15.87 -19.58
N ASP A 186 0.89 -16.26 -19.59
CA ASP A 186 -0.20 -15.43 -19.05
C ASP A 186 -0.05 -15.30 -17.53
N ILE A 187 -0.10 -14.06 -17.01
CA ILE A 187 -0.03 -13.79 -15.56
C ILE A 187 -1.20 -14.39 -14.77
N ASN A 188 -2.32 -14.67 -15.43
CA ASN A 188 -3.51 -15.30 -14.85
C ASN A 188 -3.58 -16.80 -15.11
N THR A 189 -2.48 -17.42 -15.58
CA THR A 189 -2.48 -18.86 -15.82
C THR A 189 -2.83 -19.66 -14.56
N THR A 190 -3.59 -20.73 -14.74
CA THR A 190 -3.88 -21.75 -13.70
C THR A 190 -3.12 -23.05 -13.96
N ASP A 191 -2.26 -23.09 -14.97
CA ASP A 191 -1.42 -24.25 -15.27
C ASP A 191 -0.30 -24.38 -14.22
N ALA A 192 -0.37 -25.45 -13.43
CA ALA A 192 0.58 -25.72 -12.37
C ALA A 192 2.03 -25.87 -12.88
N SER A 193 2.23 -26.33 -14.12
CA SER A 193 3.58 -26.46 -14.71
C SER A 193 4.20 -25.09 -15.00
N GLN A 194 3.43 -24.16 -15.56
CA GLN A 194 3.88 -22.79 -15.82
C GLN A 194 4.17 -22.03 -14.52
N ILE A 195 3.32 -22.21 -13.51
CA ILE A 195 3.55 -21.62 -12.18
C ILE A 195 4.83 -22.19 -11.55
N THR A 196 5.07 -23.50 -11.67
CA THR A 196 6.29 -24.13 -11.17
C THR A 196 7.54 -23.60 -11.88
N GLU A 197 7.52 -23.46 -13.20
CA GLU A 197 8.62 -22.88 -13.96
C GLU A 197 8.92 -21.43 -13.54
N ALA A 198 7.88 -20.65 -13.29
CA ALA A 198 8.04 -19.28 -12.80
C ALA A 198 8.69 -19.23 -11.40
N VAL A 199 8.27 -20.12 -10.50
CA VAL A 199 8.88 -20.24 -9.17
C VAL A 199 10.34 -20.71 -9.27
N ASP A 200 10.64 -21.69 -10.12
CA ASP A 200 12.00 -22.16 -10.35
C ASP A 200 12.91 -21.06 -10.90
N LEU A 201 12.38 -20.20 -11.79
CA LEU A 201 13.11 -19.05 -12.32
C LEU A 201 13.46 -18.06 -11.21
N LEU A 202 12.53 -17.75 -10.29
CA LEU A 202 12.77 -16.88 -9.13
C LEU A 202 13.79 -17.48 -8.17
N VAL A 203 13.68 -18.78 -7.89
CA VAL A 203 14.65 -19.51 -7.04
C VAL A 203 16.04 -19.44 -7.67
N LYS A 204 16.13 -19.67 -8.97
CA LYS A 204 17.41 -19.58 -9.72
C LYS A 204 17.99 -18.17 -9.63
N GLN A 205 17.21 -17.10 -9.89
CA GLN A 205 17.64 -15.71 -9.80
C GLN A 205 18.27 -15.40 -8.43
N LYS A 206 17.63 -15.89 -7.36
CA LYS A 206 18.15 -15.75 -6.00
C LYS A 206 19.45 -16.54 -5.77
N GLN A 207 19.52 -17.79 -6.26
CA GLN A 207 20.71 -18.66 -6.13
C GLN A 207 21.91 -18.13 -6.92
N ASP A 208 21.66 -17.54 -8.10
CA ASP A 208 22.69 -16.89 -8.91
C ASP A 208 23.19 -15.58 -8.27
N GLY A 209 22.56 -15.11 -7.20
CA GLY A 209 22.96 -13.90 -6.48
C GLY A 209 22.58 -12.61 -7.21
N ILE A 210 21.66 -12.63 -8.14
CA ILE A 210 21.21 -11.45 -8.89
C ILE A 210 20.38 -10.53 -8.00
N VAL A 211 19.48 -11.11 -7.19
CA VAL A 211 18.62 -10.36 -6.27
C VAL A 211 19.43 -9.80 -5.11
N GLN A 212 19.34 -8.48 -4.92
CA GLN A 212 19.88 -7.80 -3.76
C GLN A 212 18.95 -7.95 -2.56
N ALA A 213 17.67 -7.65 -2.74
CA ALA A 213 16.65 -7.72 -1.70
C ALA A 213 15.24 -7.91 -2.29
N TYR A 214 14.36 -8.43 -1.45
CA TYR A 214 12.91 -8.36 -1.66
C TYR A 214 12.39 -7.19 -0.82
N VAL A 215 11.68 -6.25 -1.44
CA VAL A 215 11.28 -4.99 -0.83
C VAL A 215 9.89 -4.56 -1.32
N MET A 216 9.27 -3.68 -0.55
CA MET A 216 8.13 -2.88 -1.00
C MET A 216 8.57 -1.40 -1.04
N ASP A 217 8.02 -0.52 -0.22
CA ASP A 217 8.29 0.93 -0.26
C ASP A 217 9.78 1.30 -0.07
N GLN A 218 10.60 0.40 0.51
CA GLN A 218 12.07 0.59 0.62
C GLN A 218 12.77 0.74 -0.74
N ILE A 219 12.09 0.44 -1.85
CA ILE A 219 12.64 0.64 -3.19
C ILE A 219 12.92 2.13 -3.46
N PHE A 220 12.11 3.04 -2.91
CA PHE A 220 12.30 4.48 -3.08
C PHE A 220 13.71 4.91 -2.66
N ASP A 221 14.06 4.66 -1.41
CA ASP A 221 15.37 5.01 -0.87
C ASP A 221 16.50 4.28 -1.61
N LYS A 222 16.34 2.99 -1.89
CA LYS A 222 17.38 2.18 -2.53
C LYS A 222 17.70 2.61 -3.95
N MET A 223 16.68 2.95 -4.74
CA MET A 223 16.89 3.39 -6.13
C MET A 223 17.42 4.82 -6.16
N THR A 224 16.90 5.75 -5.36
CA THR A 224 17.34 7.15 -5.32
C THR A 224 18.77 7.28 -4.78
N ASN A 225 19.17 6.44 -3.82
CA ASN A 225 20.53 6.38 -3.31
C ASN A 225 21.51 5.59 -4.20
N ASN A 226 21.08 5.09 -5.36
CA ASN A 226 21.88 4.25 -6.25
C ASN A 226 22.44 2.98 -5.56
N GLU A 227 21.65 2.37 -4.69
CA GLU A 227 22.02 1.13 -3.99
C GLU A 227 21.73 -0.12 -4.84
N ALA A 228 20.86 -0.02 -5.87
CA ALA A 228 20.52 -1.10 -6.78
C ALA A 228 20.51 -0.62 -8.24
N ALA A 229 20.82 -1.52 -9.15
CA ALA A 229 20.86 -1.21 -10.57
C ALA A 229 19.47 -1.24 -11.22
N ALA A 230 18.58 -2.12 -10.75
CA ALA A 230 17.22 -2.22 -11.24
C ALA A 230 16.27 -2.67 -10.13
N GLY A 231 14.99 -2.38 -10.31
CA GLY A 231 13.93 -2.83 -9.43
C GLY A 231 12.60 -2.91 -10.15
N VAL A 232 11.66 -3.61 -9.55
CA VAL A 232 10.29 -3.72 -10.02
C VAL A 232 9.37 -2.99 -9.07
N TYR A 233 8.55 -2.09 -9.60
CA TYR A 233 7.59 -1.37 -8.77
C TYR A 233 6.40 -0.85 -9.58
N TYR A 234 5.47 -0.21 -8.90
CA TYR A 234 4.29 0.36 -9.53
C TYR A 234 4.66 1.63 -10.29
N ALA A 235 4.16 1.76 -11.52
CA ALA A 235 4.58 2.82 -12.43
C ALA A 235 4.19 4.23 -11.96
N GLY A 236 3.12 4.35 -11.17
CA GLY A 236 2.72 5.65 -10.59
C GLY A 236 3.77 6.22 -9.63
N ASP A 237 4.37 5.35 -8.82
CA ASP A 237 5.34 5.74 -7.81
C ASP A 237 6.68 6.20 -8.42
N TYR A 238 7.01 5.73 -9.64
CA TYR A 238 8.17 6.24 -10.39
C TYR A 238 8.10 7.75 -10.62
N LEU A 239 6.91 8.30 -10.84
CA LEU A 239 6.74 9.75 -11.03
C LEU A 239 7.12 10.52 -9.77
N ILE A 240 6.75 10.02 -8.60
CA ILE A 240 7.15 10.58 -7.30
C ILE A 240 8.68 10.52 -7.14
N MET A 241 9.29 9.37 -7.44
CA MET A 241 10.75 9.22 -7.37
C MET A 241 11.50 10.23 -8.26
N VAL A 242 10.93 10.62 -9.41
CA VAL A 242 11.54 11.58 -10.33
C VAL A 242 11.32 13.02 -9.89
N GLU A 243 10.18 13.33 -9.25
CA GLU A 243 9.89 14.68 -8.77
C GLU A 243 10.74 15.06 -7.55
N ASP A 244 11.10 14.08 -6.72
CA ASP A 244 11.88 14.27 -5.50
C ASP A 244 13.42 14.30 -5.74
N ASN A 245 13.90 14.05 -6.98
CA ASN A 245 15.31 14.00 -7.36
C ASN A 245 15.63 14.81 -8.63
#